data_92cd9e7cae17239907ca7aad4c49c03c
#
_entry.id   92cd9e7cae17239907ca7aad4c49c03c
#
_cell.length_a   1.000
_cell.length_b   1.000
_cell.length_c   1.000
_cell.angle_alpha   90.00
_cell.angle_beta   90.00
_cell.angle_gamma   90.00
#
_symmetry.space_group_name_H-M   'P 1'
#
loop_
_entity.id
_entity.type
_entity.pdbx_description
1 polymer ?
#
loop_
_entity_poly.entity_id
_entity_poly.type
_entity_poly.pdbx_seq_one_letter_code
_entity_poly.pdbx_strand_id
1 'polypeptide(L)'
;MQMMDILSELGGLQAIAREFGITESQAVAGANALAPAILGGFKRHTQSQSGGLDGLLAMIGQLGGASLLDNVLGPQATDPAAGNEILGQIFGSRDVSRTVAQQAATGTGLDPALLRKMLPVVAMLVAGYMSRHSERAPAARVPSAGFAPGTGTHQHGGLGELLDLNGDGNPLDDLLSIAGRLLR
;
A
#
# COMPACT_ATOMS: atom_id res chain seq x y z
N MET A 1 -1.49 -15.26 -0.97
CA MET A 1 -0.24 -14.67 -1.51
C MET A 1 0.15 -13.51 -0.63
N GLN A 2 1.30 -13.57 -0.02
CA GLN A 2 1.81 -12.46 0.79
C GLN A 2 2.51 -11.44 -0.12
N MET A 3 2.49 -10.16 0.24
CA MET A 3 3.13 -9.08 -0.53
C MET A 3 4.60 -9.41 -0.88
N MET A 4 5.28 -10.13 0.01
CA MET A 4 6.68 -10.54 -0.18
C MET A 4 6.87 -11.57 -1.28
N ASP A 5 5.93 -12.49 -1.46
CA ASP A 5 5.96 -13.47 -2.56
C ASP A 5 5.91 -12.73 -3.91
N ILE A 6 5.06 -11.72 -3.99
CA ILE A 6 4.91 -10.88 -5.18
C ILE A 6 6.16 -10.05 -5.46
N LEU A 7 6.75 -9.44 -4.42
CA LEU A 7 8.00 -8.68 -4.56
C LEU A 7 9.18 -9.59 -4.97
N SER A 8 9.15 -10.86 -4.53
CA SER A 8 10.10 -11.89 -4.95
C SER A 8 9.92 -12.24 -6.43
N GLU A 9 8.68 -12.51 -6.86
CA GLU A 9 8.35 -12.80 -8.26
C GLU A 9 8.70 -11.66 -9.21
N LEU A 10 8.57 -10.41 -8.76
CA LEU A 10 8.94 -9.23 -9.54
C LEU A 10 10.45 -8.98 -9.59
N GLY A 11 11.27 -9.80 -8.92
CA GLY A 11 12.72 -9.63 -8.87
C GLY A 11 13.20 -8.53 -7.91
N GLY A 12 12.32 -7.96 -7.09
CA GLY A 12 12.64 -6.88 -6.17
C GLY A 12 13.68 -7.29 -5.12
N LEU A 13 13.60 -8.52 -4.60
CA LEU A 13 14.57 -9.02 -3.62
C LEU A 13 15.93 -9.31 -4.26
N GLN A 14 15.97 -9.76 -5.51
CA GLN A 14 17.22 -9.92 -6.28
C GLN A 14 17.86 -8.56 -6.58
N ALA A 15 17.06 -7.53 -6.87
CA ALA A 15 17.54 -6.17 -7.06
C ALA A 15 18.20 -5.65 -5.78
N ILE A 16 17.57 -5.81 -4.62
CA ILE A 16 18.13 -5.48 -3.30
C ILE A 16 19.43 -6.25 -3.04
N ALA A 17 19.45 -7.56 -3.28
CA ALA A 17 20.65 -8.39 -3.07
C ALA A 17 21.84 -7.88 -3.91
N ARG A 18 21.59 -7.54 -5.16
CA ARG A 18 22.58 -6.98 -6.08
C ARG A 18 23.04 -5.58 -5.66
N GLU A 19 22.11 -4.70 -5.30
CA GLU A 19 22.37 -3.32 -4.90
C GLU A 19 23.31 -3.24 -3.68
N PHE A 20 23.07 -4.09 -2.68
CA PHE A 20 23.80 -4.06 -1.42
C PHE A 20 24.91 -5.12 -1.32
N GLY A 21 25.12 -5.94 -2.36
CA GLY A 21 26.14 -6.98 -2.36
C GLY A 21 25.91 -8.07 -1.31
N ILE A 22 24.67 -8.38 -1.00
CA ILE A 22 24.23 -9.39 -0.02
C ILE A 22 23.60 -10.59 -0.72
N THR A 23 23.41 -11.69 0.01
CA THR A 23 22.71 -12.86 -0.52
C THR A 23 21.20 -12.58 -0.64
N GLU A 24 20.53 -13.27 -1.54
CA GLU A 24 19.08 -13.16 -1.69
C GLU A 24 18.35 -13.51 -0.39
N SER A 25 18.83 -14.52 0.36
CA SER A 25 18.28 -14.88 1.66
C SER A 25 18.40 -13.76 2.70
N GLN A 26 19.50 -13.00 2.68
CA GLN A 26 19.68 -11.81 3.52
C GLN A 26 18.76 -10.67 3.08
N ALA A 27 18.59 -10.47 1.77
CA ALA A 27 17.64 -9.49 1.23
C ALA A 27 16.20 -9.81 1.64
N VAL A 28 15.79 -11.09 1.54
CA VAL A 28 14.48 -11.57 2.01
C VAL A 28 14.30 -11.34 3.50
N ALA A 29 15.27 -11.74 4.33
CA ALA A 29 15.22 -11.56 5.78
C ALA A 29 15.10 -10.08 6.16
N GLY A 30 15.93 -9.21 5.56
CA GLY A 30 15.90 -7.77 5.78
C GLY A 30 14.58 -7.14 5.35
N ALA A 31 14.08 -7.44 4.15
CA ALA A 31 12.82 -6.94 3.64
C ALA A 31 11.63 -7.40 4.52
N ASN A 32 11.59 -8.67 4.91
CA ASN A 32 10.55 -9.21 5.80
C ASN A 32 10.54 -8.53 7.17
N ALA A 33 11.70 -8.20 7.72
CA ALA A 33 11.80 -7.50 8.99
C ALA A 33 11.41 -6.02 8.92
N LEU A 34 11.66 -5.37 7.78
CA LEU A 34 11.35 -3.95 7.55
C LEU A 34 9.91 -3.71 7.09
N ALA A 35 9.32 -4.64 6.32
CA ALA A 35 8.00 -4.49 5.72
C ALA A 35 6.88 -4.18 6.72
N PRO A 36 6.77 -4.84 7.90
CA PRO A 36 5.72 -4.53 8.87
C PRO A 36 5.77 -3.10 9.37
N ALA A 37 6.97 -2.55 9.58
CA ALA A 37 7.14 -1.17 10.03
C ALA A 37 6.75 -0.17 8.93
N ILE A 38 7.11 -0.43 7.68
CA ILE A 38 6.75 0.38 6.52
C ILE A 38 5.24 0.36 6.32
N LEU A 39 4.62 -0.82 6.32
CA LEU A 39 3.16 -0.96 6.20
C LEU A 39 2.42 -0.31 7.37
N GLY A 40 2.95 -0.44 8.59
CA GLY A 40 2.45 0.27 9.77
C GLY A 40 2.53 1.79 9.63
N GLY A 41 3.62 2.29 9.04
CA GLY A 41 3.79 3.69 8.69
C GLY A 41 2.76 4.17 7.68
N PHE A 42 2.56 3.45 6.59
CA PHE A 42 1.52 3.75 5.61
C PHE A 42 0.12 3.76 6.23
N LYS A 43 -0.21 2.74 7.02
CA LYS A 43 -1.49 2.67 7.73
C LYS A 43 -1.71 3.88 8.65
N ARG A 44 -0.69 4.25 9.42
CA ARG A 44 -0.76 5.43 10.30
C ARG A 44 -0.96 6.70 9.47
N HIS A 45 -0.22 6.86 8.37
CA HIS A 45 -0.35 8.01 7.49
C HIS A 45 -1.78 8.14 6.93
N THR A 46 -2.37 7.04 6.45
CA THR A 46 -3.75 7.04 5.94
C THR A 46 -4.80 7.36 7.01
N GLN A 47 -4.54 7.00 8.27
CA GLN A 47 -5.45 7.29 9.39
C GLN A 47 -5.33 8.73 9.89
N SER A 48 -4.15 9.35 9.77
CA SER A 48 -3.88 10.70 10.28
C SER A 48 -4.19 11.80 9.26
N GLN A 49 -4.29 11.47 7.98
CA GLN A 49 -4.53 12.41 6.89
C GLN A 49 -5.98 12.35 6.42
N SER A 50 -6.58 13.51 6.18
CA SER A 50 -7.97 13.62 5.71
C SER A 50 -8.22 12.98 4.33
N GLY A 51 -7.16 12.76 3.54
CA GLY A 51 -7.21 12.08 2.24
C GLY A 51 -7.17 10.55 2.32
N GLY A 52 -6.91 9.96 3.49
CA GLY A 52 -6.86 8.51 3.66
C GLY A 52 -5.92 7.81 2.66
N LEU A 53 -6.39 6.73 2.06
CA LEU A 53 -5.63 5.96 1.07
C LEU A 53 -5.41 6.75 -0.23
N ASP A 54 -6.40 7.54 -0.67
CA ASP A 54 -6.29 8.33 -1.90
C ASP A 54 -5.22 9.42 -1.76
N GLY A 55 -5.14 10.07 -0.59
CA GLY A 55 -4.08 11.02 -0.28
C GLY A 55 -2.68 10.38 -0.30
N LEU A 56 -2.56 9.17 0.24
CA LEU A 56 -1.30 8.40 0.20
C LEU A 56 -0.91 8.04 -1.24
N LEU A 57 -1.85 7.55 -2.05
CA LEU A 57 -1.60 7.19 -3.45
C LEU A 57 -1.24 8.42 -4.29
N ALA A 58 -1.89 9.57 -4.05
CA ALA A 58 -1.54 10.83 -4.70
C ALA A 58 -0.11 11.28 -4.35
N MET A 59 0.28 11.18 -3.07
CA MET A 59 1.65 11.46 -2.62
C MET A 59 2.66 10.53 -3.29
N ILE A 60 2.42 9.22 -3.30
CA ILE A 60 3.27 8.24 -3.98
C ILE A 60 3.36 8.54 -5.48
N GLY A 61 2.25 8.93 -6.10
CA GLY A 61 2.19 9.33 -7.51
C GLY A 61 3.10 10.52 -7.82
N GLN A 62 3.14 11.54 -6.96
CA GLN A 62 4.02 12.70 -7.08
C GLN A 62 5.51 12.33 -6.95
N LEU A 63 5.83 11.32 -6.14
CA LEU A 63 7.20 10.83 -5.91
C LEU A 63 7.68 9.83 -6.99
N GLY A 64 6.85 9.53 -7.98
CA GLY A 64 7.19 8.64 -9.08
C GLY A 64 6.20 7.49 -9.30
N GLY A 65 5.27 7.25 -8.39
CA GLY A 65 4.23 6.23 -8.58
C GLY A 65 4.80 4.85 -8.91
N ALA A 66 4.32 4.26 -10.00
CA ALA A 66 4.80 2.96 -10.49
C ALA A 66 6.27 2.96 -10.92
N SER A 67 6.84 4.12 -11.34
CA SER A 67 8.25 4.22 -11.74
C SER A 67 9.23 3.99 -10.57
N LEU A 68 8.78 4.13 -9.32
CA LEU A 68 9.58 3.77 -8.14
C LEU A 68 9.99 2.30 -8.18
N LEU A 69 9.09 1.44 -8.64
CA LEU A 69 9.39 0.02 -8.82
C LEU A 69 10.41 -0.19 -9.94
N ASP A 70 10.25 0.49 -11.07
CA ASP A 70 11.17 0.39 -12.20
C ASP A 70 12.56 0.93 -11.87
N ASN A 71 12.66 1.96 -10.99
CA ASN A 71 13.92 2.49 -10.49
C ASN A 71 14.69 1.42 -9.68
N VAL A 72 14.01 0.67 -8.82
CA VAL A 72 14.64 -0.38 -8.01
C VAL A 72 14.94 -1.63 -8.85
N LEU A 73 14.07 -2.00 -9.77
CA LEU A 73 14.23 -3.19 -10.63
C LEU A 73 15.21 -2.96 -11.78
N GLY A 74 15.54 -1.71 -12.08
CA GLY A 74 16.42 -1.33 -13.18
C GLY A 74 17.84 -1.85 -13.02
N PRO A 75 18.63 -1.81 -14.11
CA PRO A 75 20.03 -2.21 -14.08
C PRO A 75 20.97 -1.15 -13.46
N GLN A 76 20.46 0.04 -13.19
CA GLN A 76 21.20 1.15 -12.61
C GLN A 76 21.11 1.14 -11.08
N ALA A 77 22.05 1.82 -10.41
CA ALA A 77 21.98 2.01 -8.97
C ALA A 77 20.69 2.73 -8.58
N THR A 78 20.01 2.23 -7.55
CA THR A 78 18.75 2.79 -7.06
C THR A 78 18.98 4.18 -6.45
N ASP A 79 18.22 5.18 -6.89
CA ASP A 79 18.20 6.48 -6.22
C ASP A 79 17.28 6.41 -4.98
N PRO A 80 17.84 6.47 -3.76
CA PRO A 80 17.06 6.35 -2.53
C PRO A 80 16.32 7.64 -2.14
N ALA A 81 16.44 8.73 -2.93
CA ALA A 81 15.88 10.03 -2.57
C ALA A 81 14.36 9.95 -2.37
N ALA A 82 13.64 9.40 -3.34
CA ALA A 82 12.19 9.21 -3.25
C ALA A 82 11.79 8.29 -2.07
N GLY A 83 12.56 7.22 -1.83
CA GLY A 83 12.34 6.32 -0.69
C GLY A 83 12.53 7.03 0.66
N ASN A 84 13.54 7.89 0.77
CA ASN A 84 13.76 8.69 1.98
C ASN A 84 12.63 9.69 2.21
N GLU A 85 12.08 10.26 1.16
CA GLU A 85 10.95 11.18 1.25
C GLU A 85 9.69 10.44 1.70
N ILE A 86 9.39 9.27 1.12
CA ILE A 86 8.32 8.38 1.57
C ILE A 86 8.47 8.06 3.07
N LEU A 87 9.68 7.66 3.50
CA LEU A 87 9.95 7.37 4.92
C LEU A 87 9.75 8.59 5.82
N GLY A 88 10.13 9.78 5.34
CA GLY A 88 9.88 11.06 6.03
C GLY A 88 8.40 11.31 6.28
N GLN A 89 7.57 11.03 5.28
CA GLN A 89 6.13 11.21 5.37
C GLN A 89 5.45 10.17 6.28
N ILE A 90 5.84 8.90 6.19
CA ILE A 90 5.19 7.82 6.97
C ILE A 90 5.70 7.70 8.40
N PHE A 91 6.96 8.04 8.66
CA PHE A 91 7.58 7.97 9.99
C PHE A 91 7.71 9.31 10.68
N GLY A 92 7.69 10.40 9.94
CA GLY A 92 7.79 11.76 10.46
C GLY A 92 9.18 12.16 10.94
N SER A 93 10.09 11.21 11.21
CA SER A 93 11.46 11.50 11.62
C SER A 93 12.48 10.42 11.23
N ARG A 94 13.75 10.83 11.11
CA ARG A 94 14.88 9.93 10.85
C ARG A 94 15.19 8.99 12.04
N ASP A 95 14.79 9.39 13.25
CA ASP A 95 15.04 8.59 14.45
C ASP A 95 14.16 7.35 14.47
N VAL A 96 12.92 7.46 13.99
CA VAL A 96 12.04 6.29 13.82
C VAL A 96 12.63 5.31 12.83
N SER A 97 13.15 5.78 11.69
CA SER A 97 13.83 4.93 10.70
C SER A 97 15.05 4.22 11.29
N ARG A 98 15.83 4.88 12.16
CA ARG A 98 16.95 4.24 12.88
C ARG A 98 16.47 3.18 13.85
N THR A 99 15.44 3.47 14.63
CA THR A 99 14.84 2.52 15.59
C THR A 99 14.31 1.28 14.87
N VAL A 100 13.62 1.46 13.75
CA VAL A 100 13.12 0.37 12.90
C VAL A 100 14.27 -0.50 12.40
N ALA A 101 15.35 0.10 11.89
CA ALA A 101 16.52 -0.64 11.41
C ALA A 101 17.22 -1.40 12.55
N GLN A 102 17.34 -0.82 13.73
CA GLN A 102 17.91 -1.49 14.91
C GLN A 102 17.05 -2.67 15.37
N GLN A 103 15.75 -2.50 15.38
CA GLN A 103 14.82 -3.55 15.76
C GLN A 103 14.83 -4.70 14.75
N ALA A 104 14.85 -4.39 13.46
CA ALA A 104 15.00 -5.39 12.40
C ALA A 104 16.33 -6.15 12.49
N ALA A 105 17.43 -5.46 12.86
CA ALA A 105 18.74 -6.08 13.07
C ALA A 105 18.73 -7.13 14.19
N THR A 106 18.04 -6.84 15.29
CA THR A 106 17.90 -7.77 16.41
C THR A 106 17.21 -9.08 16.00
N GLY A 107 16.21 -8.98 15.10
CA GLY A 107 15.44 -10.15 14.63
C GLY A 107 16.14 -10.94 13.53
N THR A 108 16.99 -10.30 12.71
CA THR A 108 17.62 -10.91 11.52
C THR A 108 19.09 -11.22 11.67
N GLY A 109 19.77 -10.60 12.65
CA GLY A 109 21.22 -10.67 12.78
C GLY A 109 21.99 -9.89 11.70
N LEU A 110 21.29 -9.10 10.85
CA LEU A 110 21.91 -8.26 9.85
C LEU A 110 22.41 -6.95 10.45
N ASP A 111 23.41 -6.35 9.80
CA ASP A 111 23.96 -5.05 10.23
C ASP A 111 22.88 -3.96 10.21
N PRO A 112 22.69 -3.19 11.31
CA PRO A 112 21.72 -2.10 11.35
C PRO A 112 21.99 -1.00 10.31
N ALA A 113 23.27 -0.78 9.94
CA ALA A 113 23.62 0.18 8.90
C ALA A 113 23.17 -0.28 7.52
N LEU A 114 23.25 -1.59 7.25
CA LEU A 114 22.72 -2.21 6.04
C LEU A 114 21.19 -2.04 5.97
N LEU A 115 20.49 -2.45 7.03
CA LEU A 115 19.03 -2.36 7.11
C LEU A 115 18.52 -0.92 6.96
N ARG A 116 19.25 0.05 7.51
CA ARG A 116 18.94 1.47 7.32
C ARG A 116 19.07 1.93 5.88
N LYS A 117 20.05 1.39 5.13
CA LYS A 117 20.19 1.65 3.68
C LYS A 117 19.13 0.93 2.86
N MET A 118 18.69 -0.26 3.29
CA MET A 118 17.64 -1.02 2.64
C MET A 118 16.24 -0.38 2.83
N LEU A 119 16.01 0.33 3.93
CA LEU A 119 14.70 0.94 4.26
C LEU A 119 14.10 1.76 3.11
N PRO A 120 14.80 2.76 2.52
CA PRO A 120 14.23 3.56 1.43
C PRO A 120 13.94 2.72 0.19
N VAL A 121 14.78 1.74 -0.13
CA VAL A 121 14.60 0.87 -1.30
C VAL A 121 13.38 -0.04 -1.11
N VAL A 122 13.20 -0.63 0.08
CA VAL A 122 12.02 -1.43 0.41
C VAL A 122 10.76 -0.56 0.42
N ALA A 123 10.84 0.68 0.93
CA ALA A 123 9.73 1.63 0.88
C ALA A 123 9.31 1.97 -0.56
N MET A 124 10.28 2.16 -1.47
CA MET A 124 10.01 2.39 -2.90
C MET A 124 9.38 1.17 -3.56
N LEU A 125 9.84 -0.05 -3.25
CA LEU A 125 9.24 -1.28 -3.78
C LEU A 125 7.77 -1.41 -3.34
N VAL A 126 7.50 -1.21 -2.06
CA VAL A 126 6.13 -1.30 -1.51
C VAL A 126 5.25 -0.20 -2.11
N ALA A 127 5.72 1.04 -2.15
CA ALA A 127 4.97 2.17 -2.69
C ALA A 127 4.70 2.01 -4.20
N GLY A 128 5.72 1.65 -4.98
CA GLY A 128 5.60 1.40 -6.42
C GLY A 128 4.66 0.23 -6.74
N TYR A 129 4.69 -0.83 -5.93
CA TYR A 129 3.76 -1.94 -6.04
C TYR A 129 2.32 -1.49 -5.75
N MET A 130 2.09 -0.72 -4.67
CA MET A 130 0.77 -0.20 -4.33
C MET A 130 0.22 0.70 -5.44
N SER A 131 1.06 1.59 -6.01
CA SER A 131 0.67 2.46 -7.11
C SER A 131 0.27 1.65 -8.35
N ARG A 132 1.12 0.69 -8.77
CA ARG A 132 0.84 -0.18 -9.93
C ARG A 132 -0.43 -1.02 -9.72
N HIS A 133 -0.71 -1.43 -8.50
CA HIS A 133 -1.89 -2.21 -8.18
C HIS A 133 -3.16 -1.35 -8.18
N SER A 134 -3.08 -0.11 -7.71
CA SER A 134 -4.18 0.85 -7.76
C SER A 134 -4.54 1.28 -9.19
N GLU A 135 -3.55 1.39 -10.08
CA GLU A 135 -3.77 1.69 -11.50
C GLU A 135 -4.44 0.54 -12.25
N ARG A 136 -4.18 -0.72 -11.83
CA ARG A 136 -4.79 -1.92 -12.41
C ARG A 136 -6.15 -2.26 -11.81
N ALA A 137 -6.45 -1.82 -10.60
CA ALA A 137 -7.81 -1.90 -10.08
C ALA A 137 -8.69 -1.09 -11.06
N PRO A 138 -9.72 -1.70 -11.68
CA PRO A 138 -10.66 -0.92 -12.45
C PRO A 138 -11.13 0.17 -11.48
N ALA A 139 -10.82 1.42 -11.83
CA ALA A 139 -11.38 2.54 -11.11
C ALA A 139 -12.87 2.26 -11.07
N ALA A 140 -13.42 1.98 -9.91
CA ALA A 140 -14.81 2.23 -9.67
C ALA A 140 -14.94 3.73 -9.96
N ARG A 141 -15.15 4.05 -11.22
CA ARG A 141 -15.58 5.37 -11.65
C ARG A 141 -16.85 5.59 -10.86
N VAL A 142 -16.71 6.30 -9.75
CA VAL A 142 -17.82 7.06 -9.25
C VAL A 142 -18.12 8.00 -10.41
N PRO A 143 -19.20 7.83 -11.15
CA PRO A 143 -19.56 8.82 -12.15
C PRO A 143 -19.71 10.10 -11.33
N SER A 144 -18.89 11.09 -11.62
CA SER A 144 -19.21 12.46 -11.23
C SER A 144 -20.57 12.73 -11.85
N ALA A 145 -21.62 12.49 -11.07
CA ALA A 145 -22.97 12.82 -11.45
C ALA A 145 -23.02 14.35 -11.54
N GLY A 146 -22.67 14.84 -12.75
CA GLY A 146 -23.19 16.10 -13.20
C GLY A 146 -24.69 16.01 -13.04
N PHE A 147 -25.25 16.86 -12.23
CA PHE A 147 -26.66 17.03 -12.01
C PHE A 147 -27.32 17.36 -13.36
N ALA A 148 -27.87 16.35 -14.03
CA ALA A 148 -28.82 16.51 -15.11
C ALA A 148 -30.15 15.95 -14.62
N PRO A 149 -31.22 16.76 -14.55
CA PRO A 149 -32.54 16.26 -14.18
C PRO A 149 -33.17 15.56 -15.39
N GLY A 150 -33.42 14.28 -15.28
CA GLY A 150 -34.29 13.60 -16.23
C GLY A 150 -33.88 12.18 -16.59
N THR A 151 -34.79 11.27 -16.31
CA THR A 151 -34.98 9.90 -16.79
C THR A 151 -34.14 8.80 -16.10
N GLY A 152 -34.87 8.01 -15.32
CA GLY A 152 -34.38 6.86 -14.59
C GLY A 152 -33.90 5.72 -15.48
N THR A 153 -32.79 5.18 -15.11
CA THR A 153 -32.43 3.77 -15.23
C THR A 153 -31.49 3.45 -14.10
N HIS A 154 -31.97 2.61 -13.19
CA HIS A 154 -31.26 2.13 -12.01
C HIS A 154 -30.07 1.25 -12.43
N GLN A 155 -28.83 1.77 -12.33
CA GLN A 155 -27.62 0.94 -12.30
C GLN A 155 -27.11 0.94 -10.87
N HIS A 156 -27.54 -0.05 -10.11
CA HIS A 156 -27.07 -0.34 -8.77
C HIS A 156 -25.86 -1.28 -8.87
N GLY A 157 -24.68 -0.75 -8.71
CA GLY A 157 -23.46 -1.51 -8.49
C GLY A 157 -22.80 -0.99 -7.22
N GLY A 158 -23.04 -1.64 -6.10
CA GLY A 158 -22.41 -1.26 -4.83
C GLY A 158 -22.84 -2.22 -3.70
N LEU A 159 -22.25 -2.03 -2.51
CA LEU A 159 -22.56 -2.82 -1.31
C LEU A 159 -24.07 -2.85 -0.97
N GLY A 160 -24.86 -1.91 -1.50
CA GLY A 160 -26.32 -1.89 -1.37
C GLY A 160 -27.00 -3.09 -2.03
N GLU A 161 -26.47 -3.58 -3.17
CA GLU A 161 -27.02 -4.73 -3.88
C GLU A 161 -26.78 -6.06 -3.13
N LEU A 162 -25.70 -6.14 -2.33
CA LEU A 162 -25.45 -7.28 -1.46
C LEU A 162 -26.32 -7.31 -0.21
N LEU A 163 -26.95 -6.20 0.13
CA LEU A 163 -27.81 -6.03 1.29
C LEU A 163 -29.30 -5.95 0.90
N ASP A 164 -29.60 -5.88 -0.39
CA ASP A 164 -30.94 -5.89 -0.97
C ASP A 164 -31.34 -7.34 -1.25
N LEU A 165 -31.91 -7.99 -0.24
CA LEU A 165 -32.31 -9.40 -0.29
C LEU A 165 -33.63 -9.62 -1.05
N ASN A 166 -34.45 -8.59 -1.20
CA ASN A 166 -35.74 -8.67 -1.87
C ASN A 166 -35.74 -8.04 -3.28
N GLY A 167 -34.70 -7.33 -3.69
CA GLY A 167 -34.56 -6.76 -5.03
C GLY A 167 -35.41 -5.52 -5.29
N ASP A 168 -35.84 -4.81 -4.24
CA ASP A 168 -36.68 -3.61 -4.38
C ASP A 168 -35.85 -2.31 -4.46
N GLY A 169 -34.53 -2.39 -4.35
CA GLY A 169 -33.63 -1.27 -4.42
C GLY A 169 -33.49 -0.48 -3.12
N ASN A 170 -33.97 -0.98 -1.99
CA ASN A 170 -33.92 -0.30 -0.70
C ASN A 170 -33.32 -1.18 0.41
N PRO A 171 -31.99 -1.23 0.54
CA PRO A 171 -31.30 -2.09 1.51
C PRO A 171 -31.62 -1.79 2.98
N LEU A 172 -32.22 -0.63 3.28
CA LEU A 172 -32.57 -0.26 4.65
C LEU A 172 -33.82 -1.00 5.16
N ASP A 173 -34.74 -1.37 4.28
CA ASP A 173 -35.96 -2.09 4.64
C ASP A 173 -35.67 -3.56 4.99
N ASP A 174 -34.71 -4.16 4.27
CA ASP A 174 -34.22 -5.50 4.57
C ASP A 174 -33.47 -5.57 5.92
N LEU A 175 -32.69 -4.54 6.24
CA LEU A 175 -32.04 -4.44 7.56
C LEU A 175 -33.05 -4.33 8.71
N LEU A 176 -34.11 -3.57 8.52
CA LEU A 176 -35.19 -3.43 9.51
C LEU A 176 -35.97 -4.72 9.68
N SER A 177 -36.19 -5.46 8.61
CA SER A 177 -36.89 -6.75 8.65
C SER A 177 -36.10 -7.85 9.36
N ILE A 178 -34.74 -7.83 9.20
CA ILE A 178 -33.84 -8.74 9.91
C ILE A 178 -33.78 -8.39 11.39
N ALA A 179 -33.68 -7.10 11.75
CA ALA A 179 -33.66 -6.66 13.14
C ALA A 179 -34.98 -7.01 13.87
N GLY A 180 -36.10 -6.91 13.18
CA GLY A 180 -37.41 -7.31 13.73
C GLY A 180 -37.59 -8.82 13.98
N ARG A 181 -36.86 -9.66 13.25
CA ARG A 181 -36.84 -11.13 13.46
C ARG A 181 -35.93 -11.59 14.60
N LEU A 182 -34.89 -10.83 14.92
CA LEU A 182 -33.92 -11.15 15.99
C LEU A 182 -34.45 -10.75 17.39
N LEU A 183 -35.50 -9.94 17.48
CA LEU A 183 -36.08 -9.42 18.73
C LEU A 183 -37.39 -10.14 19.16
N ARG A 184 -37.70 -11.29 18.52
CA ARG A 184 -38.84 -12.13 18.93
C ARG A 184 -38.42 -13.42 19.60
#